data_27ea6108b2fddfb9ab869f82d251641f
#
_entry.id   27ea6108b2fddfb9ab869f82d251641f
#
_cell.length_a   1.000
_cell.length_b   1.000
_cell.length_c   1.000
_cell.angle_alpha   90.00
_cell.angle_beta   90.00
_cell.angle_gamma   90.00
#
_symmetry.space_group_name_H-M   'P 1'
#
loop_
_entity.id
_entity.type
_entity.pdbx_description
1 polymer ?
#
loop_
_entity_poly.entity_id
_entity_poly.type
_entity_poly.pdbx_seq_one_letter_code
_entity_poly.pdbx_strand_id
1 'polypeptide(L)'
;MKKTLLAAALLAGFAGAAQAETSVTLYGIIDTGIGYNDVDFKVKGANADDSDFKYNHSRFGMINGVQNGSRWGLRGTEDLGDGLQAVFQLESGFNSGNGNSAQDGRLFGRQATIGLQSESWGRLDFGRQTNIASKYFGSIDPFGAGFGQANIGMGMSAMNTVRYDNMVMYQTPSYSGFQFGIGYSFSANDKDADAVNRVGFATADNVRAITTGLRYVNGPLNVALSYDQLNASNNQAQGEVDATPRSYGLGGSYDFEVVKLALAYARTTDGWFGGQ
;
A
#
# COMPACT_ATOMS: atom_id res chain seq x y z
N MET A 1 -8.57 -2.18 -56.93
CA MET A 1 -7.34 -2.91 -56.59
C MET A 1 -6.30 -2.07 -55.79
N LYS A 2 -6.05 -0.78 -56.10
CA LYS A 2 -5.05 0.03 -55.33
C LYS A 2 -5.46 0.35 -53.91
N LYS A 3 -6.79 0.47 -53.59
CA LYS A 3 -7.28 0.78 -52.24
C LYS A 3 -7.25 -0.43 -51.28
N THR A 4 -7.41 -1.64 -51.83
CA THR A 4 -7.33 -2.90 -51.09
C THR A 4 -5.86 -3.25 -50.73
N LEU A 5 -4.93 -2.95 -51.58
CA LEU A 5 -3.49 -3.11 -51.31
C LEU A 5 -2.99 -2.15 -50.23
N LEU A 6 -3.51 -0.92 -50.18
CA LEU A 6 -3.17 0.05 -49.15
C LEU A 6 -3.72 -0.36 -47.78
N ALA A 7 -4.95 -0.88 -47.72
CA ALA A 7 -5.53 -1.42 -46.48
C ALA A 7 -4.81 -2.68 -46.01
N ALA A 8 -4.38 -3.57 -46.90
CA ALA A 8 -3.60 -4.74 -46.54
C ALA A 8 -2.17 -4.37 -46.06
N ALA A 9 -1.54 -3.36 -46.63
CA ALA A 9 -0.24 -2.86 -46.20
C ALA A 9 -0.32 -2.17 -44.84
N LEU A 10 -1.41 -1.43 -44.54
CA LEU A 10 -1.65 -0.85 -43.22
C LEU A 10 -1.92 -1.94 -42.18
N LEU A 11 -2.74 -2.94 -42.49
CA LEU A 11 -2.99 -4.08 -41.59
C LEU A 11 -1.72 -4.92 -41.35
N ALA A 12 -0.87 -5.13 -42.34
CA ALA A 12 0.40 -5.81 -42.19
C ALA A 12 1.42 -4.97 -41.39
N GLY A 13 1.39 -3.64 -41.50
CA GLY A 13 2.20 -2.73 -40.69
C GLY A 13 1.81 -2.72 -39.21
N PHE A 14 0.52 -2.85 -38.91
CA PHE A 14 0.05 -3.01 -37.53
C PHE A 14 0.27 -4.43 -36.97
N ALA A 15 0.27 -5.46 -37.79
CA ALA A 15 0.54 -6.84 -37.36
C ALA A 15 2.03 -7.06 -37.00
N GLY A 16 2.95 -6.26 -37.56
CA GLY A 16 4.39 -6.32 -37.24
C GLY A 16 4.76 -5.59 -35.95
N ALA A 17 3.92 -4.70 -35.42
CA ALA A 17 4.15 -4.00 -34.17
C ALA A 17 3.64 -4.75 -32.92
N ALA A 18 2.96 -5.89 -33.09
CA ALA A 18 2.33 -6.64 -32.00
C ALA A 18 3.18 -7.82 -31.50
N GLN A 19 4.50 -7.66 -31.43
CA GLN A 19 5.41 -8.62 -30.77
C GLN A 19 5.83 -8.14 -29.37
N ALA A 20 5.16 -7.13 -28.80
CA ALA A 20 5.26 -6.85 -27.39
C ALA A 20 4.52 -7.94 -26.62
N GLU A 21 5.17 -8.69 -25.76
CA GLU A 21 4.50 -9.66 -24.89
C GLU A 21 3.64 -8.92 -23.86
N THR A 22 2.45 -8.50 -24.29
CA THR A 22 1.42 -7.96 -23.39
C THR A 22 0.93 -9.08 -22.50
N SER A 23 1.17 -9.00 -21.22
CA SER A 23 0.66 -9.98 -20.26
C SER A 23 -0.34 -9.34 -19.31
N VAL A 24 -1.51 -9.98 -19.18
CA VAL A 24 -2.47 -9.64 -18.12
C VAL A 24 -2.73 -10.90 -17.31
N THR A 25 -2.46 -10.80 -16.02
CA THR A 25 -2.63 -11.90 -15.07
C THR A 25 -3.75 -11.57 -14.09
N LEU A 26 -4.75 -12.43 -14.00
CA LEU A 26 -5.70 -12.48 -12.89
C LEU A 26 -5.07 -13.26 -11.75
N TYR A 27 -5.10 -12.70 -10.53
CA TYR A 27 -4.56 -13.36 -9.34
C TYR A 27 -5.46 -13.11 -8.12
N GLY A 28 -5.23 -13.87 -7.04
CA GLY A 28 -5.97 -13.65 -5.81
C GLY A 28 -5.59 -14.61 -4.71
N ILE A 29 -6.12 -14.33 -3.54
CA ILE A 29 -6.04 -15.16 -2.34
C ILE A 29 -7.40 -15.14 -1.67
N ILE A 30 -7.90 -16.30 -1.28
CA ILE A 30 -9.03 -16.45 -0.38
C ILE A 30 -8.49 -17.05 0.90
N ASP A 31 -8.54 -16.27 1.98
CA ASP A 31 -8.08 -16.68 3.29
C ASP A 31 -9.24 -16.53 4.28
N THR A 32 -9.65 -17.64 4.85
CA THR A 32 -10.76 -17.69 5.79
C THR A 32 -10.54 -18.81 6.80
N GLY A 33 -11.08 -18.67 8.00
CA GLY A 33 -10.97 -19.63 9.05
C GLY A 33 -12.12 -19.55 10.07
N ILE A 34 -12.00 -20.32 11.12
CA ILE A 34 -12.88 -20.25 12.30
C ILE A 34 -11.99 -19.85 13.48
N GLY A 35 -12.47 -18.95 14.29
CA GLY A 35 -11.71 -18.49 15.44
C GLY A 35 -12.60 -17.92 16.55
N TYR A 36 -11.98 -17.77 17.69
CA TYR A 36 -12.52 -17.12 18.86
C TYR A 36 -11.72 -15.85 19.14
N ASN A 37 -12.42 -14.76 19.33
CA ASN A 37 -11.82 -13.49 19.71
C ASN A 37 -12.51 -13.00 21.00
N ASP A 38 -11.71 -12.66 21.98
CA ASP A 38 -12.16 -12.09 23.25
C ASP A 38 -11.45 -10.75 23.46
N VAL A 39 -12.23 -9.70 23.63
CA VAL A 39 -11.73 -8.34 23.80
C VAL A 39 -12.25 -7.80 25.12
N ASP A 40 -11.35 -7.62 26.08
CA ASP A 40 -11.62 -6.96 27.35
C ASP A 40 -10.69 -5.77 27.51
N PHE A 41 -11.25 -4.56 27.50
CA PHE A 41 -10.48 -3.38 27.83
C PHE A 41 -11.25 -2.40 28.70
N LYS A 42 -10.49 -1.65 29.48
CA LYS A 42 -10.99 -0.59 30.34
C LYS A 42 -10.33 0.72 29.94
N VAL A 43 -11.15 1.72 29.67
CA VAL A 43 -10.70 3.09 29.48
C VAL A 43 -11.06 3.86 30.75
N LYS A 44 -10.04 4.41 31.43
CA LYS A 44 -10.26 5.31 32.56
C LYS A 44 -10.80 6.64 32.03
N GLY A 45 -11.80 7.19 32.69
CA GLY A 45 -12.24 8.56 32.42
C GLY A 45 -11.08 9.55 32.53
N ALA A 46 -11.05 10.55 31.66
CA ALA A 46 -9.98 11.53 31.62
C ALA A 46 -10.00 12.49 32.83
N ASN A 47 -11.18 12.65 33.46
CA ASN A 47 -11.39 13.49 34.63
C ASN A 47 -11.99 12.67 35.78
N ALA A 48 -11.90 13.20 37.00
CA ALA A 48 -12.37 12.54 38.21
C ALA A 48 -13.89 12.26 38.22
N ASP A 49 -14.66 13.02 37.43
CA ASP A 49 -16.12 12.87 37.28
C ASP A 49 -16.53 11.99 36.11
N ASP A 50 -15.57 11.53 35.29
CA ASP A 50 -15.86 10.64 34.17
C ASP A 50 -15.90 9.18 34.64
N SER A 51 -16.96 8.46 34.31
CA SER A 51 -17.04 7.02 34.60
C SER A 51 -16.08 6.21 33.74
N ASP A 52 -15.44 5.22 34.36
CA ASP A 52 -14.64 4.24 33.61
C ASP A 52 -15.52 3.50 32.59
N PHE A 53 -15.08 3.46 31.34
CA PHE A 53 -15.71 2.66 30.30
C PHE A 53 -15.07 1.27 30.27
N LYS A 54 -15.91 0.24 30.42
CA LYS A 54 -15.50 -1.17 30.28
C LYS A 54 -16.13 -1.74 29.03
N TYR A 55 -15.34 -2.36 28.21
CA TYR A 55 -15.80 -3.10 27.05
C TYR A 55 -15.35 -4.55 27.17
N ASN A 56 -16.32 -5.46 27.13
CA ASN A 56 -16.06 -6.89 27.08
C ASN A 56 -16.91 -7.47 25.96
N HIS A 57 -16.28 -8.09 24.99
CA HIS A 57 -16.95 -8.71 23.87
C HIS A 57 -16.20 -9.96 23.41
N SER A 58 -16.88 -11.10 23.43
CA SER A 58 -16.36 -12.35 22.89
C SER A 58 -17.14 -12.78 21.65
N ARG A 59 -16.44 -13.28 20.66
CA ARG A 59 -17.03 -13.76 19.42
C ARG A 59 -16.37 -15.06 19.00
N PHE A 60 -17.21 -16.07 18.74
CA PHE A 60 -16.82 -17.28 18.02
C PHE A 60 -17.46 -17.27 16.64
N GLY A 61 -16.70 -17.56 15.57
CA GLY A 61 -17.24 -17.58 14.23
C GLY A 61 -16.18 -17.57 13.13
N MET A 62 -16.65 -17.30 11.92
CA MET A 62 -15.75 -17.16 10.77
C MET A 62 -14.87 -15.93 10.93
N ILE A 63 -13.59 -16.09 10.61
CA ILE A 63 -12.59 -15.04 10.49
C ILE A 63 -12.30 -14.84 9.01
N ASN A 64 -12.36 -13.59 8.56
CA ASN A 64 -11.95 -13.19 7.23
C ASN A 64 -10.47 -12.78 7.25
N GLY A 65 -9.62 -13.56 6.57
CA GLY A 65 -8.20 -13.30 6.54
C GLY A 65 -7.48 -13.67 7.84
N VAL A 66 -7.17 -14.95 8.04
CA VAL A 66 -6.40 -15.42 9.20
C VAL A 66 -4.96 -14.93 9.11
N GLN A 67 -4.29 -15.21 8.01
CA GLN A 67 -2.94 -14.73 7.70
C GLN A 67 -2.98 -13.51 6.79
N ASN A 68 -3.78 -13.54 5.73
CA ASN A 68 -3.84 -12.51 4.71
C ASN A 68 -5.28 -12.04 4.49
N GLY A 69 -5.48 -10.74 4.24
CA GLY A 69 -6.77 -10.27 3.73
C GLY A 69 -7.08 -10.90 2.38
N SER A 70 -8.31 -11.45 2.25
CA SER A 70 -8.81 -11.98 0.98
C SER A 70 -8.83 -10.89 -0.08
N ARG A 71 -8.38 -11.21 -1.31
CA ARG A 71 -8.22 -10.24 -2.40
C ARG A 71 -8.24 -10.93 -3.74
N TRP A 72 -8.56 -10.16 -4.76
CA TRP A 72 -8.37 -10.52 -6.15
C TRP A 72 -7.85 -9.29 -6.92
N GLY A 73 -7.19 -9.51 -8.05
CA GLY A 73 -6.65 -8.40 -8.82
C GLY A 73 -6.21 -8.79 -10.22
N LEU A 74 -5.95 -7.74 -10.99
CA LEU A 74 -5.36 -7.80 -12.31
C LEU A 74 -4.03 -7.07 -12.27
N ARG A 75 -3.01 -7.62 -12.88
CA ARG A 75 -1.75 -6.95 -13.15
C ARG A 75 -1.33 -7.22 -14.58
N GLY A 76 -0.71 -6.25 -15.18
CA GLY A 76 -0.22 -6.41 -16.55
C GLY A 76 1.05 -5.65 -16.81
N THR A 77 1.73 -6.10 -17.86
CA THR A 77 2.97 -5.50 -18.38
C THR A 77 2.87 -5.44 -19.87
N GLU A 78 3.23 -4.29 -20.44
CA GLU A 78 3.37 -4.04 -21.86
C GLU A 78 4.80 -3.63 -22.14
N ASP A 79 5.50 -4.33 -23.02
CA ASP A 79 6.83 -3.94 -23.46
C ASP A 79 6.73 -2.78 -24.46
N LEU A 80 7.39 -1.67 -24.16
CA LEU A 80 7.42 -0.47 -25.01
C LEU A 80 8.70 -0.38 -25.85
N GLY A 81 9.56 -1.39 -25.75
CA GLY A 81 10.87 -1.43 -26.40
C GLY A 81 11.98 -0.81 -25.56
N ASP A 82 13.23 -1.09 -25.93
CA ASP A 82 14.46 -0.57 -25.30
C ASP A 82 14.52 -0.80 -23.77
N GLY A 83 13.90 -1.88 -23.28
CA GLY A 83 13.85 -2.21 -21.85
C GLY A 83 12.89 -1.33 -21.04
N LEU A 84 12.03 -0.56 -21.70
CA LEU A 84 10.96 0.22 -21.10
C LEU A 84 9.65 -0.59 -21.13
N GLN A 85 8.94 -0.60 -20.01
CA GLN A 85 7.67 -1.30 -19.88
C GLN A 85 6.63 -0.37 -19.25
N ALA A 86 5.39 -0.42 -19.75
CA ALA A 86 4.23 0.06 -19.04
C ALA A 86 3.71 -1.07 -18.12
N VAL A 87 3.30 -0.71 -16.91
CA VAL A 87 2.81 -1.66 -15.92
C VAL A 87 1.55 -1.14 -15.26
N PHE A 88 0.64 -2.04 -14.88
CA PHE A 88 -0.50 -1.67 -14.05
C PHE A 88 -0.79 -2.74 -13.01
N GLN A 89 -1.47 -2.34 -11.95
CA GLN A 89 -2.01 -3.24 -10.93
C GLN A 89 -3.31 -2.68 -10.38
N LEU A 90 -4.36 -3.51 -10.42
CA LEU A 90 -5.67 -3.26 -9.82
C LEU A 90 -5.95 -4.38 -8.83
N GLU A 91 -6.13 -4.07 -7.53
CA GLU A 91 -6.34 -5.08 -6.50
C GLU A 91 -7.48 -4.68 -5.57
N SER A 92 -8.49 -5.54 -5.48
CA SER A 92 -9.65 -5.44 -4.60
C SER A 92 -9.50 -6.34 -3.40
N GLY A 93 -9.72 -5.81 -2.20
CA GLY A 93 -9.92 -6.61 -0.99
C GLY A 93 -11.39 -6.94 -0.80
N PHE A 94 -11.68 -8.11 -0.23
CA PHE A 94 -13.05 -8.49 0.08
C PHE A 94 -13.13 -9.33 1.37
N ASN A 95 -14.33 -9.37 1.94
CA ASN A 95 -14.63 -10.21 3.08
C ASN A 95 -15.21 -11.54 2.59
N SER A 96 -14.49 -12.63 2.78
CA SER A 96 -14.90 -13.97 2.33
C SER A 96 -16.14 -14.50 3.07
N GLY A 97 -16.47 -13.95 4.25
CA GLY A 97 -17.62 -14.36 5.04
C GLY A 97 -18.97 -13.79 4.55
N ASN A 98 -18.96 -12.64 3.86
CA ASN A 98 -20.21 -11.98 3.42
C ASN A 98 -20.14 -11.37 2.01
N GLY A 99 -18.98 -11.45 1.34
CA GLY A 99 -18.79 -10.93 -0.02
C GLY A 99 -18.61 -9.42 -0.16
N ASN A 100 -18.63 -8.66 0.94
CA ASN A 100 -18.47 -7.21 0.87
C ASN A 100 -17.05 -6.81 0.44
N SER A 101 -16.93 -5.70 -0.29
CA SER A 101 -15.65 -5.06 -0.56
C SER A 101 -15.03 -4.57 0.74
N ALA A 102 -13.73 -4.80 0.90
CA ALA A 102 -12.92 -4.25 2.00
C ALA A 102 -12.46 -2.81 1.68
N GLN A 103 -11.62 -2.22 2.55
CA GLN A 103 -11.08 -0.86 2.39
C GLN A 103 -12.20 0.17 2.12
N ASP A 104 -13.19 0.19 3.00
CA ASP A 104 -14.33 1.13 2.98
C ASP A 104 -15.19 1.05 1.71
N GLY A 105 -15.36 -0.16 1.15
CA GLY A 105 -16.19 -0.40 -0.04
C GLY A 105 -15.55 -0.01 -1.36
N ARG A 106 -14.26 0.32 -1.39
CA ARG A 106 -13.53 0.69 -2.63
C ARG A 106 -13.39 -0.51 -3.57
N LEU A 107 -13.66 -0.32 -4.86
CA LEU A 107 -13.51 -1.37 -5.86
C LEU A 107 -12.06 -1.88 -5.94
N PHE A 108 -11.07 -1.00 -5.96
CA PHE A 108 -9.65 -1.33 -5.96
C PHE A 108 -8.94 -0.70 -4.76
N GLY A 109 -9.43 -0.99 -3.56
CA GLY A 109 -8.97 -0.34 -2.32
C GLY A 109 -7.56 -0.74 -1.88
N ARG A 110 -6.96 -1.79 -2.44
CA ARG A 110 -5.61 -2.25 -2.08
C ARG A 110 -4.54 -1.66 -2.99
N GLN A 111 -4.73 -1.75 -4.31
CA GLN A 111 -3.85 -1.18 -5.33
C GLN A 111 -4.68 -0.70 -6.51
N ALA A 112 -4.39 0.48 -7.01
CA ALA A 112 -4.94 1.01 -8.24
C ALA A 112 -3.85 1.87 -8.89
N THR A 113 -2.94 1.24 -9.64
CA THR A 113 -1.74 1.90 -10.17
C THR A 113 -1.53 1.64 -11.64
N ILE A 114 -0.96 2.64 -12.31
CA ILE A 114 -0.32 2.55 -13.61
C ILE A 114 1.07 3.16 -13.50
N GLY A 115 2.03 2.64 -14.24
CA GLY A 115 3.40 3.13 -14.15
C GLY A 115 4.26 2.73 -15.33
N LEU A 116 5.50 3.20 -15.26
CA LEU A 116 6.58 2.83 -16.15
C LEU A 116 7.71 2.19 -15.34
N GLN A 117 8.33 1.18 -15.91
CA GLN A 117 9.52 0.59 -15.31
C GLN A 117 10.61 0.27 -16.33
N SER A 118 11.84 0.29 -15.86
CA SER A 118 13.02 -0.14 -16.61
C SER A 118 14.08 -0.67 -15.66
N GLU A 119 14.85 -1.65 -16.10
CA GLU A 119 15.97 -2.18 -15.30
C GLU A 119 17.07 -1.12 -15.07
N SER A 120 17.19 -0.14 -15.97
CA SER A 120 18.23 0.88 -15.91
C SER A 120 17.93 2.01 -14.92
N TRP A 121 16.67 2.46 -14.82
CA TRP A 121 16.32 3.61 -13.97
C TRP A 121 15.29 3.30 -12.88
N GLY A 122 14.64 2.15 -12.93
CA GLY A 122 13.70 1.72 -11.89
C GLY A 122 12.23 1.83 -12.27
N ARG A 123 11.39 2.25 -11.35
CA ARG A 123 9.94 2.23 -11.51
C ARG A 123 9.30 3.52 -11.01
N LEU A 124 8.39 4.06 -11.80
CA LEU A 124 7.55 5.22 -11.49
C LEU A 124 6.08 4.80 -11.57
N ASP A 125 5.37 4.86 -10.46
CA ASP A 125 3.95 4.49 -10.35
C ASP A 125 3.09 5.70 -10.00
N PHE A 126 1.87 5.71 -10.53
CA PHE A 126 0.82 6.68 -10.24
C PHE A 126 -0.42 5.94 -9.73
N GLY A 127 -1.08 6.51 -8.71
CA GLY A 127 -2.34 6.00 -8.18
C GLY A 127 -2.25 5.50 -6.75
N ARG A 128 -3.33 4.83 -6.29
CA ARG A 128 -3.42 4.31 -4.92
C ARG A 128 -2.50 3.12 -4.72
N GLN A 129 -1.64 3.22 -3.73
CA GLN A 129 -0.68 2.17 -3.40
C GLN A 129 -0.16 2.26 -1.96
N THR A 130 0.51 1.19 -1.53
CA THR A 130 1.15 1.10 -0.23
C THR A 130 2.37 2.02 -0.15
N ASN A 131 2.56 2.68 0.99
CA ASN A 131 3.73 3.52 1.30
C ASN A 131 5.05 2.73 1.28
N ILE A 132 6.18 3.44 1.23
CA ILE A 132 7.53 2.84 1.19
C ILE A 132 7.84 2.07 2.49
N ALA A 133 7.44 2.60 3.66
CA ALA A 133 7.67 1.90 4.92
C ALA A 133 7.06 0.49 4.89
N SER A 134 5.79 0.35 4.55
CA SER A 134 5.15 -0.96 4.47
C SER A 134 5.76 -1.87 3.40
N LYS A 135 6.19 -1.31 2.24
CA LYS A 135 6.84 -2.08 1.17
C LYS A 135 8.18 -2.67 1.64
N TYR A 136 8.98 -1.91 2.38
CA TYR A 136 10.33 -2.34 2.77
C TYR A 136 10.33 -3.19 4.04
N PHE A 137 9.49 -2.85 5.02
CA PHE A 137 9.44 -3.58 6.28
C PHE A 137 8.62 -4.88 6.22
N GLY A 138 7.73 -5.03 5.24
CA GLY A 138 6.99 -6.28 5.05
C GLY A 138 7.88 -7.51 4.83
N SER A 139 9.08 -7.35 4.30
CA SER A 139 10.06 -8.44 4.14
C SER A 139 10.95 -8.69 5.36
N ILE A 140 10.99 -7.71 6.28
CA ILE A 140 11.69 -7.81 7.58
C ILE A 140 10.79 -8.46 8.62
N ASP A 141 9.49 -8.13 8.59
CA ASP A 141 8.49 -8.69 9.48
C ASP A 141 8.41 -10.23 9.34
N PRO A 142 8.59 -11.00 10.43
CA PRO A 142 8.44 -12.45 10.41
C PRO A 142 7.08 -12.94 9.90
N PHE A 143 6.05 -12.12 10.05
CA PHE A 143 4.68 -12.39 9.62
C PHE A 143 4.33 -11.79 8.26
N GLY A 144 5.28 -11.08 7.60
CA GLY A 144 5.08 -10.50 6.27
C GLY A 144 3.93 -9.49 6.20
N ALA A 145 3.71 -8.70 7.25
CA ALA A 145 2.55 -7.83 7.45
C ALA A 145 1.20 -8.58 7.43
N GLY A 146 1.24 -9.89 7.69
CA GLY A 146 0.08 -10.76 7.84
C GLY A 146 -0.33 -10.98 9.31
N PHE A 147 -1.27 -11.91 9.55
CA PHE A 147 -1.73 -12.31 10.88
C PHE A 147 -2.24 -11.14 11.75
N GLY A 148 -2.89 -10.15 11.15
CA GLY A 148 -3.58 -9.06 11.81
C GLY A 148 -2.87 -8.48 13.03
N GLN A 149 -3.02 -9.11 14.18
CA GLN A 149 -2.51 -8.62 15.47
C GLN A 149 -1.03 -8.91 15.74
N ALA A 150 -0.40 -9.82 14.99
CA ALA A 150 0.96 -10.29 15.26
C ALA A 150 2.03 -9.55 14.44
N ASN A 151 1.64 -8.81 13.42
CA ASN A 151 2.58 -8.16 12.52
C ASN A 151 3.19 -6.87 13.10
N ILE A 152 4.29 -6.45 12.52
CA ILE A 152 5.05 -5.24 12.92
C ILE A 152 4.19 -3.98 12.94
N GLY A 153 3.17 -3.89 12.08
CA GLY A 153 2.29 -2.73 11.95
C GLY A 153 1.43 -2.45 13.18
N MET A 154 1.22 -3.45 14.05
CA MET A 154 0.47 -3.24 15.29
C MET A 154 1.21 -2.35 16.30
N GLY A 155 2.54 -2.39 16.29
CA GLY A 155 3.38 -1.51 17.13
C GLY A 155 3.97 -0.32 16.37
N MET A 156 4.03 -0.39 15.05
CA MET A 156 4.72 0.57 14.17
C MET A 156 3.79 1.00 13.04
N SER A 157 2.91 1.96 13.31
CA SER A 157 1.73 2.27 12.49
C SER A 157 2.03 2.56 11.01
N ALA A 158 3.12 3.26 10.68
CA ALA A 158 3.48 3.54 9.29
C ALA A 158 3.85 2.29 8.48
N MET A 159 4.13 1.16 9.17
CA MET A 159 4.48 -0.12 8.55
C MET A 159 3.28 -1.08 8.41
N ASN A 160 2.08 -0.61 8.75
CA ASN A 160 0.85 -1.42 8.78
C ASN A 160 0.10 -1.40 7.46
N THR A 161 0.77 -1.69 6.35
CA THR A 161 0.17 -1.68 5.00
C THR A 161 -0.61 -0.40 4.68
N VAL A 162 -0.09 0.74 5.16
CA VAL A 162 -0.67 2.06 4.92
C VAL A 162 -0.70 2.36 3.43
N ARG A 163 -1.85 2.81 2.94
CA ARG A 163 -2.08 3.15 1.54
C ARG A 163 -2.48 4.60 1.42
N TYR A 164 -1.90 5.26 0.42
CA TYR A 164 -2.26 6.62 0.09
C TYR A 164 -2.87 6.68 -1.31
N ASP A 165 -3.91 7.52 -1.44
CA ASP A 165 -4.51 7.85 -2.72
C ASP A 165 -3.64 8.88 -3.47
N ASN A 166 -3.89 9.06 -4.75
CA ASN A 166 -3.29 10.12 -5.57
C ASN A 166 -1.76 10.24 -5.40
N MET A 167 -1.08 9.09 -5.34
CA MET A 167 0.36 9.02 -5.12
C MET A 167 1.13 8.95 -6.41
N VAL A 168 2.24 9.66 -6.46
CA VAL A 168 3.35 9.45 -7.39
C VAL A 168 4.48 8.84 -6.59
N MET A 169 4.98 7.68 -7.01
CA MET A 169 6.04 6.97 -6.31
C MET A 169 7.12 6.53 -7.28
N TYR A 170 8.36 6.82 -6.92
CA TYR A 170 9.53 6.33 -7.63
C TYR A 170 10.35 5.39 -6.76
N GLN A 171 10.84 4.32 -7.36
CA GLN A 171 11.77 3.37 -6.74
C GLN A 171 12.91 3.07 -7.70
N THR A 172 14.16 3.19 -7.22
CA THR A 172 15.33 2.81 -8.02
C THR A 172 15.36 1.31 -8.28
N PRO A 173 16.12 0.83 -9.27
CA PRO A 173 16.57 -0.55 -9.28
C PRO A 173 17.40 -0.86 -8.02
N SER A 174 17.68 -2.15 -7.79
CA SER A 174 18.64 -2.54 -6.75
C SER A 174 20.06 -2.41 -7.29
N TYR A 175 20.81 -1.44 -6.78
CA TYR A 175 22.24 -1.26 -7.09
C TYR A 175 23.09 -1.85 -5.99
N SER A 176 23.75 -2.98 -6.28
CA SER A 176 24.57 -3.70 -5.29
C SER A 176 23.83 -3.98 -3.97
N GLY A 177 22.54 -4.28 -4.05
CA GLY A 177 21.67 -4.53 -2.90
C GLY A 177 20.94 -3.29 -2.36
N PHE A 178 21.34 -2.08 -2.71
CA PHE A 178 20.66 -0.85 -2.28
C PHE A 178 19.49 -0.49 -3.20
N GLN A 179 18.35 -0.16 -2.61
CA GLN A 179 17.18 0.36 -3.29
C GLN A 179 16.64 1.57 -2.52
N PHE A 180 16.47 2.69 -3.20
CA PHE A 180 15.82 3.89 -2.68
C PHE A 180 14.40 4.00 -3.20
N GLY A 181 13.49 4.52 -2.38
CA GLY A 181 12.12 4.81 -2.75
C GLY A 181 11.65 6.14 -2.18
N ILE A 182 10.85 6.86 -2.96
CA ILE A 182 10.18 8.09 -2.54
C ILE A 182 8.81 8.17 -3.18
N GLY A 183 7.82 8.61 -2.42
CA GLY A 183 6.46 8.85 -2.89
C GLY A 183 5.88 10.12 -2.29
N TYR A 184 5.04 10.79 -3.07
CA TYR A 184 4.26 11.94 -2.67
C TYR A 184 2.79 11.73 -3.04
N SER A 185 1.91 11.91 -2.07
CA SER A 185 0.46 11.90 -2.27
C SER A 185 -0.10 13.30 -2.20
N PHE A 186 -0.85 13.68 -3.21
CA PHE A 186 -1.53 14.98 -3.29
C PHE A 186 -2.80 15.03 -2.44
N SER A 187 -3.38 13.86 -2.14
CA SER A 187 -4.51 13.65 -1.23
C SER A 187 -4.47 12.21 -0.72
N ALA A 188 -4.03 12.02 0.53
CA ALA A 188 -3.73 10.70 1.06
C ALA A 188 -4.97 9.83 1.29
N ASN A 189 -6.13 10.46 1.45
CA ASN A 189 -7.42 9.80 1.64
C ASN A 189 -8.52 10.57 0.93
N ASP A 190 -8.77 10.22 -0.32
CA ASP A 190 -9.75 10.89 -1.19
C ASP A 190 -11.01 10.02 -1.34
N LYS A 191 -11.73 9.82 -0.23
CA LYS A 191 -12.97 9.04 -0.24
C LYS A 191 -14.13 9.78 -0.93
N ASP A 192 -14.06 11.12 -0.97
CA ASP A 192 -15.12 11.98 -1.43
C ASP A 192 -14.84 12.61 -2.80
N ALA A 193 -13.98 11.98 -3.62
CA ALA A 193 -13.69 12.43 -4.98
C ALA A 193 -14.95 12.55 -5.87
N ASP A 194 -16.04 11.87 -5.49
CA ASP A 194 -17.35 11.93 -6.15
C ASP A 194 -18.20 13.16 -5.74
N ALA A 195 -17.76 13.96 -4.79
CA ALA A 195 -18.47 15.20 -4.47
C ALA A 195 -18.37 16.14 -5.68
N VAL A 196 -19.48 16.33 -6.35
CA VAL A 196 -19.74 17.04 -7.63
C VAL A 196 -19.10 18.44 -7.72
N ASN A 197 -18.53 18.96 -6.66
CA ASN A 197 -17.93 20.29 -6.56
C ASN A 197 -16.41 20.28 -6.27
N ARG A 198 -15.76 19.13 -6.15
CA ARG A 198 -14.31 19.06 -6.02
C ARG A 198 -13.69 18.90 -7.40
N VAL A 199 -13.42 20.03 -8.03
CA VAL A 199 -12.57 20.05 -9.21
C VAL A 199 -11.19 19.57 -8.75
N GLY A 200 -10.76 18.42 -9.20
CA GLY A 200 -9.68 17.56 -8.69
C GLY A 200 -8.26 18.13 -8.63
N PHE A 201 -8.09 19.45 -8.57
CA PHE A 201 -6.78 20.11 -8.46
C PHE A 201 -6.67 21.09 -7.28
N ALA A 202 -7.71 21.24 -6.46
CA ALA A 202 -7.62 22.05 -5.25
C ALA A 202 -6.83 21.30 -4.19
N THR A 203 -5.60 21.71 -3.92
CA THR A 203 -4.72 21.09 -2.93
C THR A 203 -4.80 21.74 -1.54
N ALA A 204 -5.56 22.82 -1.40
CA ALA A 204 -5.61 23.61 -0.17
C ALA A 204 -6.20 22.83 1.02
N ASP A 205 -7.15 21.90 0.74
CA ASP A 205 -7.89 21.15 1.75
C ASP A 205 -7.49 19.67 1.82
N ASN A 206 -6.42 19.26 1.14
CA ASN A 206 -6.02 17.86 1.06
C ASN A 206 -4.97 17.50 2.11
N VAL A 207 -5.16 16.35 2.75
CA VAL A 207 -4.09 15.71 3.55
C VAL A 207 -3.03 15.17 2.58
N ARG A 208 -1.85 15.77 2.59
CA ARG A 208 -0.73 15.36 1.74
C ARG A 208 0.16 14.38 2.48
N ALA A 209 0.76 13.43 1.77
CA ALA A 209 1.69 12.49 2.37
C ALA A 209 3.04 12.49 1.64
N ILE A 210 4.11 12.32 2.41
CA ILE A 210 5.44 11.97 1.91
C ILE A 210 5.80 10.63 2.51
N THR A 211 6.34 9.73 1.70
CA THR A 211 6.91 8.46 2.13
C THR A 211 8.25 8.25 1.43
N THR A 212 9.28 7.87 2.16
CA THR A 212 10.60 7.61 1.60
C THR A 212 11.34 6.54 2.39
N GLY A 213 12.33 5.92 1.77
CA GLY A 213 13.14 4.92 2.44
C GLY A 213 14.31 4.43 1.63
N LEU A 214 15.22 3.78 2.32
CA LEU A 214 16.37 3.09 1.77
C LEU A 214 16.34 1.66 2.28
N ARG A 215 16.50 0.71 1.37
CA ARG A 215 16.63 -0.71 1.71
C ARG A 215 17.96 -1.25 1.20
N TYR A 216 18.58 -2.12 1.98
CA TYR A 216 19.73 -2.91 1.58
C TYR A 216 19.44 -4.39 1.75
N VAL A 217 19.62 -5.16 0.69
CA VAL A 217 19.46 -6.62 0.70
C VAL A 217 20.70 -7.26 0.08
N ASN A 218 21.35 -8.12 0.85
CA ASN A 218 22.50 -8.88 0.37
C ASN A 218 22.51 -10.26 1.02
N GLY A 219 22.22 -11.30 0.24
CA GLY A 219 22.10 -12.66 0.74
C GLY A 219 21.11 -12.73 1.92
N PRO A 220 21.56 -13.21 3.09
CA PRO A 220 20.70 -13.37 4.26
C PRO A 220 20.33 -12.04 4.96
N LEU A 221 21.02 -10.96 4.67
CA LEU A 221 20.83 -9.65 5.33
C LEU A 221 19.80 -8.80 4.59
N ASN A 222 18.82 -8.26 5.32
CA ASN A 222 17.89 -7.27 4.86
C ASN A 222 17.79 -6.15 5.90
N VAL A 223 18.05 -4.91 5.51
CA VAL A 223 17.98 -3.73 6.36
C VAL A 223 17.16 -2.65 5.67
N ALA A 224 16.33 -1.93 6.41
CA ALA A 224 15.54 -0.83 5.88
C ALA A 224 15.49 0.37 6.83
N LEU A 225 15.48 1.54 6.22
CA LEU A 225 15.17 2.83 6.82
C LEU A 225 13.92 3.38 6.14
N SER A 226 13.04 4.03 6.90
CA SER A 226 11.88 4.73 6.33
C SER A 226 11.58 6.02 7.05
N TYR A 227 10.94 6.93 6.32
CA TYR A 227 10.34 8.14 6.82
C TYR A 227 8.99 8.35 6.15
N ASP A 228 7.97 8.60 6.95
CA ASP A 228 6.62 8.91 6.52
C ASP A 228 6.12 10.17 7.24
N GLN A 229 5.42 11.03 6.52
CA GLN A 229 4.81 12.24 7.06
C GLN A 229 3.44 12.47 6.41
N LEU A 230 2.46 12.85 7.25
CA LEU A 230 1.16 13.33 6.82
C LEU A 230 1.04 14.83 7.17
N ASN A 231 0.75 15.65 6.18
CA ASN A 231 0.46 17.07 6.38
C ASN A 231 -1.06 17.25 6.35
N ALA A 232 -1.66 17.53 7.50
CA ALA A 232 -3.07 17.92 7.54
C ALA A 232 -3.26 19.24 6.77
N SER A 233 -4.42 19.38 6.16
CA SER A 233 -4.83 20.65 5.55
C SER A 233 -5.19 21.67 6.62
N ASN A 234 -4.80 22.92 6.44
CA ASN A 234 -5.17 24.03 7.32
C ASN A 234 -6.68 24.37 7.33
N ASN A 235 -7.44 23.79 6.38
CA ASN A 235 -8.87 24.04 6.19
C ASN A 235 -9.73 22.84 6.57
N GLN A 236 -9.28 21.93 7.41
CA GLN A 236 -10.20 20.98 8.02
C GLN A 236 -11.15 21.76 8.95
N ALA A 237 -12.16 22.33 8.33
CA ALA A 237 -13.22 23.04 8.99
C ALA A 237 -13.87 22.10 10.00
N GLN A 238 -13.61 22.30 11.27
CA GLN A 238 -14.26 21.73 12.44
C GLN A 238 -13.39 20.91 13.40
N GLY A 239 -12.16 21.19 13.47
CA GLY A 239 -11.29 20.67 14.52
C GLY A 239 -9.85 20.95 14.11
N GLU A 240 -9.26 21.97 14.68
CA GLU A 240 -7.85 22.30 14.52
C GLU A 240 -6.97 21.12 14.95
N VAL A 241 -6.77 20.16 14.05
CA VAL A 241 -5.69 19.18 14.22
C VAL A 241 -4.51 19.72 13.42
N ASP A 242 -3.80 20.65 14.02
CA ASP A 242 -2.52 21.18 13.53
C ASP A 242 -1.37 20.16 13.72
N ALA A 243 -1.74 18.87 13.76
CA ALA A 243 -0.79 17.78 13.94
C ALA A 243 -0.25 17.32 12.58
N THR A 244 1.06 17.23 12.49
CA THR A 244 1.76 16.62 11.35
C THR A 244 2.40 15.32 11.79
N PRO A 245 1.67 14.17 11.70
CA PRO A 245 2.23 12.88 12.05
C PRO A 245 3.50 12.58 11.25
N ARG A 246 4.56 12.17 11.96
CA ARG A 246 5.82 11.75 11.37
C ARG A 246 6.23 10.41 11.95
N SER A 247 6.71 9.52 11.10
CA SER A 247 7.23 8.22 11.52
C SER A 247 8.62 7.98 10.95
N TYR A 248 9.52 7.55 11.80
CA TYR A 248 10.89 7.18 11.48
C TYR A 248 11.05 5.70 11.79
N GLY A 249 11.50 4.92 10.84
CA GLY A 249 11.69 3.49 10.99
C GLY A 249 13.11 3.04 10.68
N LEU A 250 13.66 2.16 11.49
CA LEU A 250 14.91 1.42 11.25
C LEU A 250 14.65 -0.04 11.60
N GLY A 251 15.00 -0.96 10.72
CA GLY A 251 14.89 -2.39 11.03
C GLY A 251 15.73 -3.24 10.11
N GLY A 252 15.87 -4.49 10.50
CA GLY A 252 16.57 -5.46 9.70
C GLY A 252 16.26 -6.88 10.11
N SER A 253 16.60 -7.81 9.25
CA SER A 253 16.55 -9.24 9.51
C SER A 253 17.78 -9.93 8.95
N TYR A 254 18.17 -11.00 9.61
CA TYR A 254 19.24 -11.89 9.16
C TYR A 254 18.75 -13.33 9.20
N ASP A 255 18.90 -14.02 8.09
CA ASP A 255 18.55 -15.44 7.94
C ASP A 255 19.78 -16.32 8.16
N PHE A 256 19.77 -17.09 9.25
CA PHE A 256 20.82 -18.02 9.61
C PHE A 256 20.55 -19.43 9.05
N GLU A 257 19.63 -19.57 8.07
CA GLU A 257 19.14 -20.83 7.50
C GLU A 257 18.24 -21.64 8.46
N VAL A 258 18.66 -21.83 9.71
CA VAL A 258 17.91 -22.56 10.74
C VAL A 258 16.96 -21.67 11.55
N VAL A 259 17.23 -20.37 11.58
CA VAL A 259 16.41 -19.34 12.25
C VAL A 259 16.60 -18.01 11.55
N LYS A 260 15.52 -17.24 11.37
CA LYS A 260 15.58 -15.85 10.92
C LYS A 260 15.28 -14.94 12.10
N LEU A 261 16.20 -14.04 12.40
CA LEU A 261 16.01 -13.00 13.41
C LEU A 261 15.63 -11.69 12.73
N ALA A 262 14.68 -10.98 13.32
CA ALA A 262 14.28 -9.65 12.89
C ALA A 262 14.23 -8.69 14.08
N LEU A 263 14.68 -7.46 13.86
CA LEU A 263 14.62 -6.38 14.83
C LEU A 263 14.19 -5.11 14.13
N ALA A 264 13.28 -4.35 14.74
CA ALA A 264 12.87 -3.07 14.23
C ALA A 264 12.63 -2.08 15.36
N TYR A 265 12.83 -0.81 15.05
CA TYR A 265 12.50 0.32 15.88
C TYR A 265 11.76 1.36 15.06
N ALA A 266 10.70 1.94 15.61
CA ALA A 266 10.04 3.08 15.03
C ALA A 266 9.72 4.13 16.10
N ARG A 267 9.74 5.38 15.68
CA ARG A 267 9.25 6.50 16.46
C ARG A 267 8.21 7.25 15.65
N THR A 268 7.00 7.35 16.17
CA THR A 268 5.93 8.16 15.60
C THR A 268 5.63 9.32 16.53
N THR A 269 5.50 10.53 15.98
CA THR A 269 5.17 11.76 16.69
C THR A 269 3.93 12.39 16.08
N ASP A 270 3.22 13.17 16.88
CA ASP A 270 2.10 14.03 16.46
C ASP A 270 0.91 13.27 15.83
N GLY A 271 0.75 11.99 16.13
CA GLY A 271 -0.38 11.20 15.65
C GLY A 271 -0.04 9.75 15.34
N TRP A 272 -0.96 9.07 14.64
CA TRP A 272 -0.87 7.66 14.27
C TRP A 272 -1.21 7.48 12.79
N PHE A 273 -0.47 6.64 12.09
CA PHE A 273 -0.77 6.29 10.70
C PHE A 273 -1.84 5.19 10.70
N GLY A 274 -3.08 5.55 10.40
CA GLY A 274 -4.16 4.59 10.24
C GLY A 274 -3.94 3.69 9.02
N GLY A 275 -4.22 2.39 9.15
CA GLY A 275 -4.39 1.52 7.99
C GLY A 275 -5.65 1.96 7.24
N GLN A 276 -5.49 2.48 6.04
CA GLN A 276 -6.57 2.96 5.16
C GLN A 276 -6.91 1.92 4.11
#